data_ac1f81ed85ee61761308636f39f6ff00
#
_entry.id   ac1f81ed85ee61761308636f39f6ff00
#
_cell.length_a   1.000
_cell.length_b   1.000
_cell.length_c   1.000
_cell.angle_alpha   90.00
_cell.angle_beta   90.00
_cell.angle_gamma   90.00
#
_symmetry.space_group_name_H-M   'P 1'
#
loop_
_entity.id
_entity.type
_entity.pdbx_description
1 polymer ?
#
loop_
_entity_poly.entity_id
_entity_poly.type
_entity_poly.pdbx_seq_one_letter_code
_entity_poly.pdbx_strand_id
1 'polypeptide(L)'
;MIQSKNTHLSRADIIKNGSVFTRPELVDLVKSMVNDFISPSTIIGDFGSGYGAFIEKFKNCGLRCFGTELDDLSYNLLISEYPNINIYHENSLINISRDKYLLNENDDFIVVGNPPYNDTTSIFKKGEKGTLICDEDVVSRDFGVSFLKAYDKLHANYVCILHPLAYLIKKQNFNSLGRFKEHYKLLNATIFSSKEFESIKKSNSDFPVVAALYKKDDIGMTYEYIKQFEFNIFHSEKKFMLSKIETIDGIVEKYPKKNNKIGLQFYTLRDMNALLRNAGFVENRPSNGLEVNDDNLHQYCWLSFLKMNFKPSTNTFIFGNLSPLYTKKLEDPIFKNKIIAYAYNNIELIRKYYSMEKLEGLYGSLKTDYDELFLELKRLESLFE
;
A
#
# COMPACT_ATOMS: atom_id res chain seq x y z
N MET A 1 29.07 -7.05 10.38
CA MET A 1 28.04 -6.09 9.92
C MET A 1 28.15 -5.93 8.42
N ILE A 2 27.30 -6.66 7.65
CA ILE A 2 27.24 -6.49 6.20
C ILE A 2 26.64 -5.11 5.97
N GLN A 3 27.49 -4.13 5.61
CA GLN A 3 26.98 -2.78 5.33
C GLN A 3 26.06 -2.84 4.11
N SER A 4 24.81 -2.44 4.29
CA SER A 4 23.75 -2.38 3.28
C SER A 4 24.04 -1.48 2.05
N LYS A 5 25.23 -0.90 1.99
CA LYS A 5 25.60 0.09 0.96
C LYS A 5 25.83 -0.48 -0.43
N ASN A 6 26.09 -1.79 -0.57
CA ASN A 6 26.37 -2.41 -1.86
C ASN A 6 25.60 -3.75 -1.98
N THR A 7 24.33 -3.69 -2.32
CA THR A 7 23.63 -4.91 -2.77
C THR A 7 24.31 -5.47 -4.03
N HIS A 8 24.54 -6.79 -4.08
CA HIS A 8 25.01 -7.47 -5.29
C HIS A 8 23.93 -7.50 -6.39
N LEU A 9 22.66 -7.28 -6.01
CA LEU A 9 21.54 -7.28 -6.95
C LEU A 9 21.54 -6.03 -7.82
N SER A 10 21.38 -6.20 -9.11
CA SER A 10 21.10 -5.08 -10.01
C SER A 10 19.73 -4.44 -9.69
N ARG A 11 19.53 -3.18 -10.09
CA ARG A 11 18.21 -2.53 -9.96
C ARG A 11 17.10 -3.34 -10.64
N ALA A 12 17.41 -4.01 -11.74
CA ALA A 12 16.45 -4.87 -12.45
C ALA A 12 16.09 -6.11 -11.62
N ASP A 13 17.07 -6.72 -10.93
CA ASP A 13 16.86 -7.89 -10.07
C ASP A 13 16.10 -7.49 -8.80
N ILE A 14 16.41 -6.36 -8.19
CA ILE A 14 15.65 -5.82 -7.05
C ILE A 14 14.18 -5.64 -7.42
N ILE A 15 13.89 -5.06 -8.59
CA ILE A 15 12.52 -4.89 -9.07
C ILE A 15 11.88 -6.25 -9.43
N LYS A 16 12.65 -7.15 -10.03
CA LYS A 16 12.17 -8.49 -10.43
C LYS A 16 11.82 -9.35 -9.21
N ASN A 17 12.68 -9.36 -8.21
CA ASN A 17 12.54 -10.22 -7.02
C ASN A 17 11.74 -9.55 -5.90
N GLY A 18 11.47 -8.24 -5.98
CA GLY A 18 10.83 -7.48 -4.89
C GLY A 18 11.72 -7.36 -3.65
N SER A 19 13.03 -7.61 -3.81
CA SER A 19 13.98 -7.62 -2.71
C SER A 19 14.33 -6.20 -2.30
N VAL A 20 13.95 -5.80 -1.09
CA VAL A 20 14.22 -4.47 -0.54
C VAL A 20 14.96 -4.64 0.77
N PHE A 21 16.17 -4.07 0.86
CA PHE A 21 16.99 -4.17 2.07
C PHE A 21 16.49 -3.20 3.14
N THR A 22 16.29 -3.74 4.34
CA THR A 22 15.71 -3.02 5.47
C THR A 22 16.79 -2.30 6.25
N ARG A 23 16.59 -1.00 6.50
CA ARG A 23 17.48 -0.16 7.31
C ARG A 23 17.39 -0.50 8.79
N PRO A 24 18.46 -0.27 9.57
CA PRO A 24 18.47 -0.54 11.00
C PRO A 24 17.33 0.10 11.78
N GLU A 25 16.95 1.34 11.43
CA GLU A 25 15.86 2.06 12.10
C GLU A 25 14.50 1.36 11.94
N LEU A 26 14.25 0.73 10.78
CA LEU A 26 13.02 -0.04 10.54
C LEU A 26 13.06 -1.40 11.24
N VAL A 27 14.25 -2.01 11.35
CA VAL A 27 14.45 -3.24 12.16
C VAL A 27 14.21 -2.94 13.65
N ASP A 28 14.69 -1.80 14.13
CA ASP A 28 14.46 -1.34 15.50
C ASP A 28 13.00 -1.04 15.77
N LEU A 29 12.28 -0.46 14.81
CA LEU A 29 10.83 -0.27 14.89
C LEU A 29 10.12 -1.62 15.06
N VAL A 30 10.39 -2.61 14.20
CA VAL A 30 9.79 -3.95 14.30
C VAL A 30 10.14 -4.60 15.64
N LYS A 31 11.42 -4.52 16.09
CA LYS A 31 11.83 -5.04 17.40
C LYS A 31 11.06 -4.40 18.54
N SER A 32 10.86 -3.08 18.51
CA SER A 32 10.11 -2.37 19.56
C SER A 32 8.64 -2.82 19.62
N MET A 33 8.02 -3.07 18.46
CA MET A 33 6.62 -3.49 18.36
C MET A 33 6.38 -4.89 18.95
N VAL A 34 7.35 -5.80 18.84
CA VAL A 34 7.21 -7.17 19.37
C VAL A 34 7.79 -7.36 20.77
N ASN A 35 8.44 -6.35 21.34
CA ASN A 35 9.21 -6.49 22.57
C ASN A 35 8.40 -7.04 23.75
N ASP A 36 7.16 -6.60 23.91
CA ASP A 36 6.29 -7.02 25.02
C ASP A 36 5.74 -8.45 24.86
N PHE A 37 5.95 -9.06 23.71
CA PHE A 37 5.47 -10.41 23.36
C PHE A 37 6.61 -11.44 23.28
N ILE A 38 7.84 -11.04 23.59
CA ILE A 38 9.02 -11.91 23.55
C ILE A 38 9.30 -12.46 24.95
N SER A 39 9.48 -13.78 25.03
CA SER A 39 10.01 -14.50 26.17
C SER A 39 11.34 -15.18 25.82
N PRO A 40 12.11 -15.70 26.80
CA PRO A 40 13.34 -16.47 26.49
C PRO A 40 13.13 -17.73 25.65
N SER A 41 11.89 -18.25 25.60
CA SER A 41 11.52 -19.41 24.79
C SER A 41 10.99 -19.05 23.41
N THR A 42 10.80 -17.79 23.12
CA THR A 42 10.26 -17.32 21.83
C THR A 42 11.21 -17.65 20.70
N ILE A 43 10.66 -18.20 19.63
CA ILE A 43 11.38 -18.49 18.38
C ILE A 43 11.05 -17.39 17.35
N ILE A 44 12.06 -16.85 16.72
CA ILE A 44 11.94 -15.82 15.69
C ILE A 44 12.21 -16.42 14.32
N GLY A 45 11.27 -16.27 13.39
CA GLY A 45 11.44 -16.66 11.97
C GLY A 45 11.48 -15.44 11.07
N ASP A 46 12.47 -15.37 10.19
CA ASP A 46 12.63 -14.34 9.16
C ASP A 46 12.60 -14.98 7.78
N PHE A 47 11.52 -14.75 7.03
CA PHE A 47 11.27 -15.38 5.74
C PHE A 47 11.63 -14.42 4.60
N GLY A 48 12.63 -14.83 3.78
CA GLY A 48 13.27 -13.92 2.81
C GLY A 48 14.25 -13.00 3.52
N SER A 49 15.18 -13.60 4.28
CA SER A 49 16.05 -12.88 5.24
C SER A 49 17.02 -11.89 4.61
N GLY A 50 17.23 -11.94 3.28
CA GLY A 50 18.17 -11.08 2.58
C GLY A 50 19.57 -11.16 3.18
N TYR A 51 20.07 -10.09 3.76
CA TYR A 51 21.38 -10.07 4.45
C TYR A 51 21.27 -10.25 5.96
N GLY A 52 20.12 -10.68 6.49
CA GLY A 52 19.95 -11.08 7.89
C GLY A 52 19.78 -9.94 8.88
N ALA A 53 19.29 -8.78 8.47
CA ALA A 53 19.13 -7.61 9.35
C ALA A 53 18.24 -7.92 10.58
N PHE A 54 17.14 -8.65 10.39
CA PHE A 54 16.29 -9.09 11.50
C PHE A 54 16.94 -10.21 12.32
N ILE A 55 17.60 -11.18 11.66
CA ILE A 55 18.32 -12.28 12.34
C ILE A 55 19.38 -11.68 13.28
N GLU A 56 20.22 -10.76 12.80
CA GLU A 56 21.23 -10.08 13.61
C GLU A 56 20.63 -9.42 14.84
N LYS A 57 19.54 -8.68 14.65
CA LYS A 57 18.89 -7.93 15.73
C LYS A 57 18.38 -8.84 16.83
N PHE A 58 17.66 -9.91 16.48
CA PHE A 58 17.03 -10.79 17.48
C PHE A 58 18.02 -11.81 18.09
N LYS A 59 18.99 -12.31 17.30
CA LYS A 59 20.10 -13.10 17.83
C LYS A 59 20.86 -12.37 18.95
N ASN A 60 21.14 -11.08 18.75
CA ASN A 60 21.83 -10.25 19.74
C ASN A 60 20.99 -10.03 21.03
N CYS A 61 19.70 -10.37 21.02
CA CYS A 61 18.85 -10.44 22.21
C CYS A 61 18.84 -11.84 22.88
N GLY A 62 19.66 -12.79 22.40
CA GLY A 62 19.74 -14.16 22.96
C GLY A 62 18.60 -15.08 22.56
N LEU A 63 17.82 -14.73 21.54
CA LEU A 63 16.67 -15.51 21.09
C LEU A 63 17.08 -16.61 20.09
N ARG A 64 16.33 -17.70 20.07
CA ARG A 64 16.41 -18.70 19.01
C ARG A 64 15.84 -18.10 17.72
N CYS A 65 16.67 -18.05 16.68
CA CYS A 65 16.27 -17.52 15.38
C CYS A 65 16.48 -18.56 14.29
N PHE A 66 15.70 -18.48 13.21
CA PHE A 66 15.98 -19.12 11.95
C PHE A 66 15.63 -18.19 10.79
N GLY A 67 16.18 -18.46 9.61
CA GLY A 67 15.87 -17.70 8.41
C GLY A 67 15.69 -18.57 7.18
N THR A 68 15.05 -18.02 6.17
CA THR A 68 14.96 -18.61 4.84
C THR A 68 15.47 -17.62 3.80
N GLU A 69 16.17 -18.08 2.78
CA GLU A 69 16.61 -17.23 1.68
C GLU A 69 16.65 -18.03 0.38
N LEU A 70 16.17 -17.43 -0.69
CA LEU A 70 16.12 -18.07 -2.02
C LEU A 70 17.31 -17.69 -2.90
N ASP A 71 17.85 -16.48 -2.72
CA ASP A 71 18.99 -16.00 -3.52
C ASP A 71 20.30 -16.64 -3.05
N ASP A 72 21.00 -17.30 -3.96
CA ASP A 72 22.23 -18.03 -3.69
C ASP A 72 23.30 -17.21 -2.98
N LEU A 73 23.51 -15.97 -3.43
CA LEU A 73 24.55 -15.09 -2.88
C LEU A 73 24.18 -14.60 -1.48
N SER A 74 22.94 -14.18 -1.28
CA SER A 74 22.44 -13.76 0.03
C SER A 74 22.50 -14.93 1.02
N TYR A 75 22.08 -16.12 0.60
CA TYR A 75 22.17 -17.34 1.42
C TYR A 75 23.61 -17.65 1.85
N ASN A 76 24.56 -17.67 0.90
CA ASN A 76 25.97 -17.96 1.20
C ASN A 76 26.57 -16.92 2.18
N LEU A 77 26.21 -15.65 2.06
CA LEU A 77 26.61 -14.62 2.99
C LEU A 77 26.01 -14.86 4.39
N LEU A 78 24.73 -15.21 4.46
CA LEU A 78 24.05 -15.48 5.74
C LEU A 78 24.69 -16.64 6.51
N ILE A 79 24.93 -17.78 5.86
CA ILE A 79 25.54 -18.93 6.54
C ILE A 79 27.00 -18.67 6.97
N SER A 80 27.71 -17.83 6.22
CA SER A 80 29.07 -17.40 6.60
C SER A 80 29.07 -16.47 7.81
N GLU A 81 28.14 -15.53 7.89
CA GLU A 81 28.05 -14.53 8.98
C GLU A 81 27.37 -15.12 10.22
N TYR A 82 26.42 -16.06 10.04
CA TYR A 82 25.63 -16.66 11.13
C TYR A 82 25.73 -18.19 11.15
N PRO A 83 26.92 -18.79 11.32
CA PRO A 83 27.12 -20.24 11.21
C PRO A 83 26.36 -21.09 12.22
N ASN A 84 25.86 -20.47 13.32
CA ASN A 84 25.10 -21.14 14.38
C ASN A 84 23.59 -20.90 14.27
N ILE A 85 23.12 -20.26 13.19
CA ILE A 85 21.71 -20.03 12.94
C ILE A 85 21.24 -20.95 11.81
N ASN A 86 20.09 -21.57 11.97
CA ASN A 86 19.50 -22.37 10.91
C ASN A 86 19.00 -21.45 9.78
N ILE A 87 19.71 -21.44 8.68
CA ILE A 87 19.29 -20.73 7.46
C ILE A 87 18.94 -21.79 6.41
N TYR A 88 17.71 -21.75 5.91
CA TYR A 88 17.21 -22.67 4.89
C TYR A 88 17.32 -22.02 3.51
N HIS A 89 18.03 -22.70 2.59
CA HIS A 89 18.14 -22.26 1.19
C HIS A 89 16.93 -22.75 0.40
N GLU A 90 15.89 -21.95 0.31
CA GLU A 90 14.62 -22.40 -0.26
C GLU A 90 13.64 -21.30 -0.62
N ASN A 91 12.61 -21.66 -1.37
CA ASN A 91 11.40 -20.88 -1.52
C ASN A 91 10.44 -21.18 -0.34
N SER A 92 10.25 -20.23 0.54
CA SER A 92 9.42 -20.34 1.75
C SER A 92 7.93 -20.51 1.48
N LEU A 93 7.49 -20.35 0.23
CA LEU A 93 6.09 -20.50 -0.17
C LEU A 93 5.76 -21.90 -0.69
N ILE A 94 6.71 -22.84 -0.64
CA ILE A 94 6.55 -24.21 -1.11
C ILE A 94 6.74 -25.20 0.04
N ASN A 95 5.84 -26.19 0.14
CA ASN A 95 5.85 -27.20 1.20
C ASN A 95 5.84 -26.60 2.61
N ILE A 96 4.96 -25.64 2.84
CA ILE A 96 4.88 -24.89 4.09
C ILE A 96 4.39 -25.80 5.22
N SER A 97 5.24 -26.03 6.23
CA SER A 97 4.89 -26.76 7.45
C SER A 97 5.77 -26.34 8.63
N ARG A 98 5.29 -26.50 9.85
CA ARG A 98 6.07 -26.24 11.08
C ARG A 98 7.26 -27.17 11.21
N ASP A 99 7.08 -28.47 10.87
CA ASP A 99 8.13 -29.49 10.95
C ASP A 99 9.36 -29.14 10.12
N LYS A 100 9.15 -28.51 8.95
CA LYS A 100 10.22 -28.03 8.07
C LYS A 100 11.20 -27.10 8.78
N TYR A 101 10.73 -26.31 9.73
CA TYR A 101 11.51 -25.35 10.51
C TYR A 101 11.80 -25.82 11.94
N LEU A 102 11.57 -27.09 12.24
CA LEU A 102 11.76 -27.69 13.58
C LEU A 102 10.94 -26.97 14.64
N LEU A 103 9.71 -26.57 14.30
CA LEU A 103 8.75 -25.92 15.18
C LEU A 103 7.73 -26.95 15.69
N ASN A 104 7.59 -27.08 17.02
CA ASN A 104 6.54 -27.87 17.64
C ASN A 104 5.22 -27.09 17.66
N GLU A 105 4.10 -27.78 17.85
CA GLU A 105 2.77 -27.16 17.89
C GLU A 105 2.63 -26.06 18.96
N ASN A 106 3.26 -26.22 20.11
CA ASN A 106 3.18 -25.34 21.27
C ASN A 106 4.32 -24.30 21.34
N ASP A 107 5.21 -24.26 20.36
CA ASP A 107 6.30 -23.27 20.35
C ASP A 107 5.72 -21.86 20.23
N ASP A 108 6.22 -20.97 21.08
CA ASP A 108 5.96 -19.53 20.98
C ASP A 108 6.75 -18.98 19.79
N PHE A 109 6.04 -18.76 18.69
CA PHE A 109 6.61 -18.45 17.40
C PHE A 109 6.18 -17.08 16.87
N ILE A 110 7.13 -16.22 16.62
CA ILE A 110 6.95 -14.87 16.05
C ILE A 110 7.64 -14.79 14.70
N VAL A 111 6.90 -14.36 13.69
CA VAL A 111 7.45 -14.01 12.38
C VAL A 111 7.79 -12.53 12.36
N VAL A 112 9.01 -12.22 11.94
CA VAL A 112 9.46 -10.84 11.64
C VAL A 112 10.04 -10.80 10.23
N GLY A 113 10.10 -9.63 9.61
CA GLY A 113 10.76 -9.54 8.32
C GLY A 113 10.20 -8.47 7.38
N ASN A 114 10.76 -8.47 6.19
CA ASN A 114 10.34 -7.66 5.04
C ASN A 114 10.23 -8.56 3.81
N PRO A 115 9.17 -9.39 3.71
CA PRO A 115 9.01 -10.33 2.61
C PRO A 115 8.86 -9.58 1.27
N PRO A 116 9.25 -10.19 0.14
CA PRO A 116 9.04 -9.59 -1.18
C PRO A 116 7.55 -9.39 -1.47
N TYR A 117 7.17 -8.23 -2.05
CA TYR A 117 5.78 -7.86 -2.37
C TYR A 117 5.60 -7.42 -3.82
N ASN A 118 5.99 -8.29 -4.76
CA ASN A 118 5.78 -8.07 -6.19
C ASN A 118 4.47 -8.68 -6.70
N ASP A 119 3.90 -8.05 -7.72
CA ASP A 119 2.76 -8.59 -8.47
C ASP A 119 3.21 -9.79 -9.32
N THR A 120 2.69 -10.99 -9.02
CA THR A 120 2.96 -12.24 -9.74
C THR A 120 2.57 -12.16 -11.22
N THR A 121 1.64 -11.28 -11.61
CA THR A 121 1.23 -11.12 -13.02
C THR A 121 2.38 -10.65 -13.92
N SER A 122 3.40 -10.00 -13.37
CA SER A 122 4.59 -9.61 -14.11
C SER A 122 5.46 -10.80 -14.51
N ILE A 123 5.51 -11.84 -13.67
CA ILE A 123 6.24 -13.10 -13.91
C ILE A 123 5.52 -13.91 -14.99
N PHE A 124 4.20 -14.07 -14.87
CA PHE A 124 3.41 -14.80 -15.87
C PHE A 124 3.39 -14.12 -17.26
N LYS A 125 3.47 -12.79 -17.33
CA LYS A 125 3.56 -12.07 -18.62
C LYS A 125 4.89 -12.28 -19.34
N LYS A 126 5.96 -12.63 -18.62
CA LYS A 126 7.30 -12.86 -19.19
C LYS A 126 7.51 -14.30 -19.72
N GLY A 127 6.48 -15.14 -19.75
CA GLY A 127 6.54 -16.46 -20.38
C GLY A 127 7.02 -17.60 -19.50
N GLU A 128 7.24 -17.41 -18.23
CA GLU A 128 7.56 -18.47 -17.24
C GLU A 128 6.27 -19.21 -16.80
N LYS A 129 5.45 -19.61 -17.76
CA LYS A 129 4.24 -20.39 -17.50
C LYS A 129 4.63 -21.81 -17.11
N GLY A 130 4.20 -22.25 -15.93
CA GLY A 130 4.29 -23.67 -15.50
C GLY A 130 5.17 -23.94 -14.29
N THR A 131 5.88 -22.97 -13.75
CA THR A 131 6.61 -23.16 -12.49
C THR A 131 5.69 -22.85 -11.32
N LEU A 132 5.44 -23.85 -10.46
CA LEU A 132 4.72 -23.63 -9.20
C LEU A 132 5.60 -22.76 -8.31
N ILE A 133 5.17 -21.49 -8.10
CA ILE A 133 5.93 -20.52 -7.31
C ILE A 133 5.51 -20.48 -5.85
N CYS A 134 4.41 -21.18 -5.48
CA CYS A 134 3.92 -21.33 -4.11
C CYS A 134 2.89 -22.45 -4.03
N ASP A 135 2.64 -22.94 -2.83
CA ASP A 135 1.55 -23.87 -2.53
C ASP A 135 0.20 -23.27 -2.96
N GLU A 136 -0.71 -24.11 -3.47
CA GLU A 136 -2.00 -23.69 -4.04
C GLU A 136 -2.87 -22.91 -3.03
N ASP A 137 -2.84 -23.30 -1.75
CA ASP A 137 -3.65 -22.72 -0.68
C ASP A 137 -3.16 -21.33 -0.22
N VAL A 138 -1.93 -20.94 -0.56
CA VAL A 138 -1.38 -19.62 -0.25
C VAL A 138 -1.24 -18.71 -1.47
N VAL A 139 -1.52 -19.22 -2.68
CA VAL A 139 -1.37 -18.45 -3.90
C VAL A 139 -2.16 -17.14 -3.84
N SER A 140 -1.53 -16.05 -4.25
CA SER A 140 -2.15 -14.74 -4.41
C SER A 140 -1.53 -14.01 -5.60
N ARG A 141 -2.22 -12.96 -6.07
CA ARG A 141 -1.68 -12.05 -7.09
C ARG A 141 -0.42 -11.31 -6.63
N ASP A 142 -0.24 -11.15 -5.34
CA ASP A 142 0.88 -10.43 -4.72
C ASP A 142 1.63 -11.37 -3.76
N PHE A 143 2.96 -11.45 -3.88
CA PHE A 143 3.77 -12.34 -3.04
C PHE A 143 3.67 -12.02 -1.56
N GLY A 144 3.64 -10.73 -1.18
CA GLY A 144 3.51 -10.36 0.22
C GLY A 144 2.20 -10.86 0.84
N VAL A 145 1.11 -10.93 0.07
CA VAL A 145 -0.14 -11.57 0.51
C VAL A 145 0.03 -13.09 0.61
N SER A 146 0.77 -13.71 -0.30
CA SER A 146 1.09 -15.16 -0.20
C SER A 146 1.91 -15.47 1.05
N PHE A 147 2.87 -14.61 1.42
CA PHE A 147 3.63 -14.74 2.67
C PHE A 147 2.72 -14.61 3.90
N LEU A 148 1.80 -13.65 3.95
CA LEU A 148 0.84 -13.55 5.07
C LEU A 148 0.00 -14.82 5.23
N LYS A 149 -0.49 -15.40 4.13
CA LYS A 149 -1.20 -16.70 4.16
C LYS A 149 -0.29 -17.86 4.60
N ALA A 150 1.00 -17.83 4.24
CA ALA A 150 1.98 -18.83 4.69
C ALA A 150 2.19 -18.74 6.21
N TYR A 151 2.24 -17.54 6.78
CA TYR A 151 2.35 -17.35 8.22
C TYR A 151 1.11 -17.83 8.99
N ASP A 152 -0.09 -17.68 8.39
CA ASP A 152 -1.32 -18.30 8.90
C ASP A 152 -1.20 -19.83 8.92
N LYS A 153 -0.73 -20.43 7.84
CA LYS A 153 -0.51 -21.89 7.74
C LYS A 153 0.53 -22.41 8.74
N LEU A 154 1.53 -21.59 9.08
CA LEU A 154 2.52 -21.89 10.12
C LEU A 154 1.99 -21.62 11.55
N HIS A 155 0.79 -21.10 11.69
CA HIS A 155 0.18 -20.77 12.98
C HIS A 155 1.09 -19.91 13.88
N ALA A 156 1.76 -18.90 13.31
CA ALA A 156 2.57 -17.96 14.09
C ALA A 156 1.73 -17.25 15.16
N ASN A 157 2.22 -17.14 16.39
CA ASN A 157 1.52 -16.45 17.46
C ASN A 157 1.40 -14.95 17.17
N TYR A 158 2.48 -14.38 16.63
CA TYR A 158 2.54 -13.00 16.17
C TYR A 158 3.25 -12.91 14.81
N VAL A 159 2.83 -11.95 14.01
CA VAL A 159 3.44 -11.62 12.73
C VAL A 159 3.71 -10.10 12.73
N CYS A 160 4.98 -9.70 12.68
CA CYS A 160 5.39 -8.30 12.61
C CYS A 160 6.26 -8.07 11.39
N ILE A 161 5.67 -7.60 10.31
CA ILE A 161 6.32 -7.47 9.01
C ILE A 161 6.12 -6.09 8.38
N LEU A 162 7.02 -5.79 7.45
CA LEU A 162 6.87 -4.63 6.57
C LEU A 162 6.10 -5.05 5.32
N HIS A 163 5.09 -4.27 4.93
CA HIS A 163 4.35 -4.52 3.68
C HIS A 163 3.65 -3.25 3.18
N PRO A 164 3.21 -3.18 1.90
CA PRO A 164 2.44 -2.04 1.40
C PRO A 164 1.19 -1.77 2.23
N LEU A 165 0.98 -0.51 2.63
CA LEU A 165 -0.22 -0.09 3.35
C LEU A 165 -1.51 -0.43 2.58
N ALA A 166 -1.42 -0.50 1.26
CA ALA A 166 -2.52 -0.86 0.37
C ALA A 166 -3.19 -2.21 0.69
N TYR A 167 -2.47 -3.16 1.33
CA TYR A 167 -3.07 -4.43 1.75
C TYR A 167 -4.19 -4.24 2.78
N LEU A 168 -4.08 -3.22 3.60
CA LEU A 168 -5.06 -2.92 4.65
C LEU A 168 -6.13 -1.93 4.17
N ILE A 169 -5.73 -0.83 3.52
CA ILE A 169 -6.64 0.30 3.23
C ILE A 169 -7.44 0.17 1.92
N LYS A 170 -7.00 -0.68 0.96
CA LYS A 170 -7.77 -0.95 -0.26
C LYS A 170 -8.64 -2.18 -0.03
N LYS A 171 -9.97 -2.02 -0.04
CA LYS A 171 -10.93 -3.09 0.26
C LYS A 171 -10.69 -4.38 -0.54
N GLN A 172 -10.35 -4.25 -1.83
CA GLN A 172 -10.04 -5.41 -2.67
C GLN A 172 -8.79 -6.17 -2.19
N ASN A 173 -7.71 -5.44 -1.83
CA ASN A 173 -6.48 -6.03 -1.33
C ASN A 173 -6.69 -6.63 0.07
N PHE A 174 -7.44 -5.95 0.94
CA PHE A 174 -7.82 -6.48 2.25
C PHE A 174 -8.57 -7.81 2.12
N ASN A 175 -9.52 -7.90 1.18
CA ASN A 175 -10.24 -9.15 0.93
C ASN A 175 -9.31 -10.27 0.43
N SER A 176 -8.24 -9.95 -0.31
CA SER A 176 -7.27 -10.94 -0.81
C SER A 176 -6.42 -11.57 0.28
N LEU A 177 -6.38 -11.01 1.50
CA LEU A 177 -5.71 -11.61 2.67
C LEU A 177 -6.31 -12.98 3.03
N GLY A 178 -7.56 -13.26 2.62
CA GLY A 178 -8.20 -14.57 2.80
C GLY A 178 -8.27 -14.97 4.27
N ARG A 179 -7.86 -16.21 4.57
CA ARG A 179 -7.86 -16.76 5.95
C ARG A 179 -6.99 -15.97 6.92
N PHE A 180 -5.92 -15.31 6.46
CA PHE A 180 -5.08 -14.51 7.35
C PHE A 180 -5.89 -13.44 8.11
N LYS A 181 -6.78 -12.70 7.45
CA LYS A 181 -7.63 -11.72 8.14
C LYS A 181 -8.69 -12.32 9.06
N GLU A 182 -9.00 -13.61 8.90
CA GLU A 182 -9.96 -14.36 9.73
C GLU A 182 -9.31 -14.88 11.01
N HIS A 183 -7.98 -15.15 10.98
CA HIS A 183 -7.22 -15.72 12.07
C HIS A 183 -6.24 -14.75 12.75
N TYR A 184 -6.13 -13.52 12.24
CA TYR A 184 -5.21 -12.52 12.81
C TYR A 184 -5.89 -11.16 12.98
N LYS A 185 -5.52 -10.49 14.06
CA LYS A 185 -5.96 -9.13 14.37
C LYS A 185 -4.76 -8.19 14.36
N LEU A 186 -4.90 -7.04 13.69
CA LEU A 186 -3.90 -5.99 13.73
C LEU A 186 -3.86 -5.34 15.12
N LEU A 187 -2.71 -5.35 15.79
CA LEU A 187 -2.52 -4.75 17.12
C LEU A 187 -1.84 -3.39 17.06
N ASN A 188 -0.83 -3.25 16.22
CA ASN A 188 -0.05 -2.04 16.08
C ASN A 188 0.40 -1.87 14.64
N ALA A 189 0.47 -0.63 14.17
CA ALA A 189 0.89 -0.34 12.81
C ALA A 189 1.50 1.05 12.71
N THR A 190 2.67 1.14 12.08
CA THR A 190 3.38 2.41 11.84
C THR A 190 3.65 2.56 10.35
N ILE A 191 3.09 3.63 9.76
CA ILE A 191 3.22 3.95 8.33
C ILE A 191 4.52 4.74 8.11
N PHE A 192 5.24 4.39 7.04
CA PHE A 192 6.43 5.11 6.59
C PHE A 192 6.52 5.16 5.06
N SER A 193 7.35 6.05 4.55
CA SER A 193 7.60 6.19 3.11
C SER A 193 8.46 5.05 2.58
N SER A 194 8.16 4.54 1.38
CA SER A 194 9.04 3.58 0.70
C SER A 194 10.46 4.11 0.47
N LYS A 195 10.67 5.42 0.55
CA LYS A 195 11.99 6.06 0.48
C LYS A 195 12.86 5.80 1.71
N GLU A 196 12.28 5.28 2.80
CA GLU A 196 13.06 4.79 3.93
C GLU A 196 13.88 3.54 3.59
N PHE A 197 13.57 2.85 2.51
CA PHE A 197 14.42 1.79 1.98
C PHE A 197 15.57 2.39 1.14
N GLU A 198 16.82 2.01 1.42
CA GLU A 198 17.99 2.54 0.71
C GLU A 198 17.95 2.29 -0.80
N SER A 199 17.48 1.12 -1.20
CA SER A 199 17.37 0.70 -2.61
C SER A 199 16.37 1.53 -3.43
N ILE A 200 15.43 2.23 -2.78
CA ILE A 200 14.33 2.97 -3.41
C ILE A 200 14.55 4.49 -3.40
N LYS A 201 15.50 5.01 -2.64
CA LYS A 201 15.78 6.48 -2.53
C LYS A 201 15.88 7.22 -3.87
N LYS A 202 16.30 6.55 -4.94
CA LYS A 202 16.44 7.11 -6.28
C LYS A 202 15.20 6.94 -7.15
N SER A 203 14.11 6.36 -6.63
CA SER A 203 12.85 6.20 -7.37
C SER A 203 12.04 7.49 -7.32
N ASN A 204 11.43 7.85 -8.45
CA ASN A 204 10.45 8.95 -8.50
C ASN A 204 9.10 8.57 -7.91
N SER A 205 8.88 7.27 -7.61
CA SER A 205 7.64 6.79 -6.99
C SER A 205 7.83 6.66 -5.48
N ASP A 206 6.95 7.30 -4.72
CA ASP A 206 6.84 7.17 -3.29
C ASP A 206 5.50 6.50 -2.96
N PHE A 207 5.52 5.48 -2.10
CA PHE A 207 4.30 4.80 -1.69
C PHE A 207 4.36 4.45 -0.20
N PRO A 208 3.20 4.38 0.47
CA PRO A 208 3.16 4.05 1.89
C PRO A 208 3.40 2.56 2.13
N VAL A 209 4.34 2.30 3.03
CA VAL A 209 4.62 1.00 3.63
C VAL A 209 4.19 1.05 5.08
N VAL A 210 3.89 -0.09 5.67
CA VAL A 210 3.53 -0.20 7.08
C VAL A 210 4.37 -1.30 7.74
N ALA A 211 4.93 -1.00 8.92
CA ALA A 211 5.33 -1.99 9.89
C ALA A 211 4.07 -2.40 10.65
N ALA A 212 3.61 -3.63 10.50
CA ALA A 212 2.35 -4.10 11.03
C ALA A 212 2.53 -5.31 11.92
N LEU A 213 2.08 -5.18 13.18
CA LEU A 213 2.05 -6.26 14.16
C LEU A 213 0.66 -6.86 14.22
N TYR A 214 0.58 -8.14 13.90
CA TYR A 214 -0.62 -8.95 13.99
C TYR A 214 -0.48 -10.00 15.10
N LYS A 215 -1.56 -10.28 15.80
CA LYS A 215 -1.67 -11.36 16.75
C LYS A 215 -2.65 -12.41 16.23
N LYS A 216 -2.33 -13.69 16.38
CA LYS A 216 -3.29 -14.77 16.15
C LYS A 216 -4.52 -14.56 17.03
N ASP A 217 -5.71 -14.64 16.46
CA ASP A 217 -6.97 -14.26 17.08
C ASP A 217 -8.12 -15.08 16.49
N ASP A 218 -9.05 -15.55 17.31
CA ASP A 218 -10.15 -16.40 16.88
C ASP A 218 -11.27 -15.62 16.14
N ILE A 219 -11.27 -14.28 16.28
CA ILE A 219 -12.27 -13.41 15.65
C ILE A 219 -11.70 -12.79 14.37
N GLY A 220 -10.38 -12.54 14.34
CA GLY A 220 -9.70 -11.89 13.25
C GLY A 220 -9.98 -10.39 13.14
N MET A 221 -9.93 -9.86 11.92
CA MET A 221 -10.17 -8.43 11.62
C MET A 221 -11.11 -8.26 10.44
N THR A 222 -12.01 -7.27 10.55
CA THR A 222 -12.90 -6.83 9.46
C THR A 222 -12.34 -5.59 8.78
N TYR A 223 -12.82 -5.28 7.57
CA TYR A 223 -12.43 -4.02 6.91
C TYR A 223 -12.91 -2.79 7.69
N GLU A 224 -14.05 -2.88 8.37
CA GLU A 224 -14.55 -1.80 9.25
C GLU A 224 -13.63 -1.59 10.46
N TYR A 225 -13.08 -2.65 11.04
CA TYR A 225 -12.04 -2.56 12.07
C TYR A 225 -10.83 -1.77 11.54
N ILE A 226 -10.33 -2.09 10.34
CA ILE A 226 -9.19 -1.37 9.73
C ILE A 226 -9.52 0.09 9.44
N LYS A 227 -10.74 0.41 9.02
CA LYS A 227 -11.16 1.81 8.81
C LYS A 227 -11.10 2.65 10.08
N GLN A 228 -11.39 2.06 11.23
CA GLN A 228 -11.35 2.73 12.53
C GLN A 228 -9.97 2.63 13.22
N PHE A 229 -9.05 1.86 12.67
CA PHE A 229 -7.74 1.66 13.26
C PHE A 229 -6.89 2.93 13.21
N GLU A 230 -6.24 3.27 14.32
CA GLU A 230 -5.29 4.38 14.38
C GLU A 230 -3.89 3.93 14.02
N PHE A 231 -3.44 4.24 12.83
CA PHE A 231 -2.06 4.01 12.39
C PHE A 231 -1.15 5.11 12.90
N ASN A 232 -0.02 4.74 13.47
CA ASN A 232 1.06 5.68 13.76
C ASN A 232 1.75 6.08 12.44
N ILE A 233 2.40 7.24 12.43
CA ILE A 233 3.23 7.71 11.30
C ILE A 233 4.66 7.82 11.82
N PHE A 234 5.59 7.18 11.11
CA PHE A 234 7.00 7.15 11.48
C PHE A 234 7.58 8.57 11.51
N HIS A 235 8.32 8.91 12.58
CA HIS A 235 8.83 10.25 12.86
C HIS A 235 7.77 11.35 13.01
N SER A 236 6.53 10.99 13.38
CA SER A 236 5.46 11.95 13.61
C SER A 236 4.63 11.54 14.84
N GLU A 237 4.12 12.51 15.57
CA GLU A 237 3.14 12.27 16.62
C GLU A 237 1.70 12.16 16.10
N LYS A 238 1.49 12.48 14.83
CA LYS A 238 0.19 12.39 14.19
C LYS A 238 -0.16 10.94 13.88
N LYS A 239 -1.46 10.70 13.77
CA LYS A 239 -2.01 9.39 13.44
C LYS A 239 -2.87 9.47 12.19
N PHE A 240 -2.87 8.40 11.43
CA PHE A 240 -3.74 8.22 10.28
C PHE A 240 -4.89 7.27 10.64
N MET A 241 -6.12 7.64 10.26
CA MET A 241 -7.32 6.81 10.39
C MET A 241 -8.14 6.90 9.10
N LEU A 242 -8.37 5.76 8.45
CA LEU A 242 -9.01 5.72 7.13
C LEU A 242 -10.46 6.25 7.18
N SER A 243 -11.19 6.03 8.27
CA SER A 243 -12.59 6.52 8.42
C SER A 243 -12.71 8.05 8.47
N LYS A 244 -11.61 8.76 8.72
CA LYS A 244 -11.58 10.25 8.68
C LYS A 244 -11.35 10.80 7.28
N ILE A 245 -11.09 9.92 6.30
CA ILE A 245 -10.75 10.30 4.93
C ILE A 245 -11.93 10.01 4.02
N GLU A 246 -12.47 11.05 3.43
CA GLU A 246 -13.51 10.93 2.41
C GLU A 246 -12.86 10.72 1.04
N THR A 247 -13.30 9.69 0.32
CA THR A 247 -12.81 9.36 -1.02
C THR A 247 -13.96 9.16 -2.00
N ILE A 248 -13.64 9.13 -3.29
CA ILE A 248 -14.63 8.87 -4.35
C ILE A 248 -15.14 7.43 -4.39
N ASP A 249 -14.73 6.56 -3.47
CA ASP A 249 -15.16 5.17 -3.47
C ASP A 249 -16.68 5.05 -3.34
N GLY A 250 -17.30 4.43 -4.34
CA GLY A 250 -18.76 4.28 -4.43
C GLY A 250 -19.51 5.51 -4.94
N ILE A 251 -18.81 6.63 -5.24
CA ILE A 251 -19.42 7.87 -5.76
C ILE A 251 -19.24 7.98 -7.26
N VAL A 252 -18.02 7.75 -7.78
CA VAL A 252 -17.72 7.75 -9.21
C VAL A 252 -17.11 6.43 -9.65
N GLU A 253 -17.35 6.06 -10.91
CA GLU A 253 -16.75 4.86 -11.51
C GLU A 253 -15.24 5.02 -11.60
N LYS A 254 -14.49 3.97 -11.25
CA LYS A 254 -13.01 3.95 -11.31
C LYS A 254 -12.45 3.15 -12.48
N TYR A 255 -13.15 2.13 -12.91
CA TYR A 255 -12.69 1.13 -13.87
C TYR A 255 -13.71 0.99 -15.00
N PRO A 256 -13.73 1.91 -15.97
CA PRO A 256 -14.68 1.87 -17.04
C PRO A 256 -14.44 0.63 -17.91
N LYS A 257 -15.53 0.02 -18.37
CA LYS A 257 -15.46 -0.97 -19.44
C LYS A 257 -14.98 -0.27 -20.71
N LYS A 258 -14.19 -0.97 -21.54
CA LYS A 258 -13.85 -0.50 -22.89
C LYS A 258 -15.15 -0.22 -23.63
N ASN A 259 -15.31 0.97 -24.16
CA ASN A 259 -16.41 1.36 -24.99
C ASN A 259 -15.95 2.39 -26.05
N ASN A 260 -16.69 2.50 -27.11
CA ASN A 260 -16.46 3.47 -28.17
C ASN A 260 -17.13 4.83 -27.87
N LYS A 261 -17.15 5.25 -26.60
CA LYS A 261 -17.77 6.50 -26.19
C LYS A 261 -17.06 7.69 -26.83
N ILE A 262 -17.86 8.55 -27.45
CA ILE A 262 -17.45 9.82 -28.05
C ILE A 262 -17.86 10.92 -27.08
N GLY A 263 -17.04 11.97 -26.96
CA GLY A 263 -17.36 13.15 -26.16
C GLY A 263 -16.42 13.35 -24.99
N LEU A 264 -16.89 14.19 -24.04
CA LEU A 264 -16.12 14.56 -22.85
C LEU A 264 -16.03 13.38 -21.87
N GLN A 265 -14.81 13.11 -21.44
CA GLN A 265 -14.50 12.04 -20.50
C GLN A 265 -13.50 12.53 -19.46
N PHE A 266 -13.39 11.80 -18.35
CA PHE A 266 -12.30 11.97 -17.37
C PHE A 266 -11.39 10.74 -17.38
N TYR A 267 -10.09 10.93 -17.20
CA TYR A 267 -9.14 9.82 -17.23
C TYR A 267 -9.31 8.92 -15.99
N THR A 268 -9.02 7.64 -16.12
CA THR A 268 -9.18 6.61 -15.07
C THR A 268 -8.66 7.05 -13.70
N LEU A 269 -9.50 6.84 -12.67
CA LEU A 269 -9.30 7.30 -11.29
C LEU A 269 -8.95 6.13 -10.35
N ARG A 270 -7.74 5.58 -10.46
CA ARG A 270 -7.35 4.43 -9.62
C ARG A 270 -6.99 4.83 -8.19
N ASP A 271 -6.16 5.87 -8.06
CA ASP A 271 -5.68 6.42 -6.79
C ASP A 271 -5.16 7.85 -6.99
N MET A 272 -4.79 8.52 -5.90
CA MET A 272 -4.26 9.89 -5.95
C MET A 272 -3.00 10.00 -6.80
N ASN A 273 -2.10 9.03 -6.76
CA ASN A 273 -0.90 9.04 -7.61
C ASN A 273 -1.28 8.99 -9.10
N ALA A 274 -2.27 8.20 -9.47
CA ALA A 274 -2.77 8.14 -10.84
C ALA A 274 -3.47 9.45 -11.22
N LEU A 275 -4.31 10.01 -10.35
CA LEU A 275 -4.97 11.30 -10.59
C LEU A 275 -3.95 12.42 -10.83
N LEU A 276 -2.92 12.52 -10.00
CA LEU A 276 -1.92 13.60 -10.09
C LEU A 276 -1.01 13.47 -11.31
N ARG A 277 -0.74 12.27 -11.80
CA ARG A 277 0.15 12.02 -12.95
C ARG A 277 -0.57 12.00 -14.29
N ASN A 278 -1.75 11.41 -14.37
CA ASN A 278 -2.49 11.19 -15.61
C ASN A 278 -3.21 12.47 -16.06
N ALA A 279 -3.73 12.47 -17.31
CA ALA A 279 -4.61 13.55 -17.77
C ALA A 279 -5.86 13.64 -16.87
N GLY A 280 -6.48 14.81 -16.81
CA GLY A 280 -7.79 15.01 -16.18
C GLY A 280 -8.92 14.78 -17.19
N PHE A 281 -9.57 15.87 -17.63
CA PHE A 281 -10.51 15.79 -18.74
C PHE A 281 -9.81 15.42 -20.05
N VAL A 282 -10.46 14.56 -20.82
CA VAL A 282 -10.00 14.01 -22.10
C VAL A 282 -11.17 13.86 -23.06
N GLU A 283 -10.90 13.65 -24.34
CA GLU A 283 -11.92 13.42 -25.36
C GLU A 283 -11.73 12.06 -26.04
N ASN A 284 -12.86 11.45 -26.42
CA ASN A 284 -12.89 10.31 -27.35
C ASN A 284 -11.92 9.17 -26.99
N ARG A 285 -11.83 8.81 -25.72
CA ARG A 285 -10.96 7.73 -25.25
C ARG A 285 -11.72 6.41 -25.17
N PRO A 286 -11.45 5.44 -26.03
CA PRO A 286 -12.15 4.12 -25.99
C PRO A 286 -11.73 3.28 -24.80
N SER A 287 -10.58 3.57 -24.19
CA SER A 287 -10.11 2.90 -22.98
C SER A 287 -9.59 3.93 -21.97
N ASN A 288 -9.77 3.66 -20.68
CA ASN A 288 -9.39 4.53 -19.57
C ASN A 288 -10.14 5.89 -19.52
N GLY A 289 -11.24 6.06 -20.25
CA GLY A 289 -12.12 7.22 -20.19
C GLY A 289 -13.40 6.92 -19.40
N LEU A 290 -13.70 7.77 -18.43
CA LEU A 290 -14.94 7.78 -17.65
C LEU A 290 -15.88 8.81 -18.25
N GLU A 291 -17.12 8.45 -18.53
CA GLU A 291 -18.09 9.37 -19.14
C GLU A 291 -18.44 10.52 -18.21
N VAL A 292 -18.38 11.75 -18.74
CA VAL A 292 -18.80 12.97 -18.04
C VAL A 292 -20.14 13.40 -18.62
N ASN A 293 -21.11 13.62 -17.73
CA ASN A 293 -22.44 14.09 -18.05
C ASN A 293 -22.89 15.17 -17.03
N ASP A 294 -24.08 15.71 -17.22
CA ASP A 294 -24.60 16.80 -16.39
C ASP A 294 -24.72 16.42 -14.90
N ASP A 295 -25.00 15.15 -14.59
CA ASP A 295 -25.17 14.67 -13.21
C ASP A 295 -23.85 14.56 -12.44
N ASN A 296 -22.76 14.18 -13.12
CA ASN A 296 -21.46 13.91 -12.49
C ASN A 296 -20.38 14.96 -12.77
N LEU A 297 -20.69 15.97 -13.60
CA LEU A 297 -19.73 17.03 -13.99
C LEU A 297 -19.05 17.67 -12.80
N HIS A 298 -19.81 18.05 -11.76
CA HIS A 298 -19.28 18.70 -10.57
C HIS A 298 -18.26 17.84 -9.81
N GLN A 299 -18.44 16.53 -9.80
CA GLN A 299 -17.51 15.58 -9.16
C GLN A 299 -16.17 15.53 -9.91
N TYR A 300 -16.20 15.48 -11.23
CA TYR A 300 -14.98 15.49 -12.05
C TYR A 300 -14.30 16.86 -12.07
N CYS A 301 -15.07 17.95 -11.98
CA CYS A 301 -14.52 19.29 -11.79
C CYS A 301 -13.75 19.40 -10.46
N TRP A 302 -14.30 18.83 -9.37
CA TRP A 302 -13.59 18.74 -8.10
C TRP A 302 -12.29 17.96 -8.20
N LEU A 303 -12.30 16.79 -8.85
CA LEU A 303 -11.09 15.99 -9.04
C LEU A 303 -10.06 16.70 -9.91
N SER A 304 -10.50 17.45 -10.92
CA SER A 304 -9.61 18.29 -11.72
C SER A 304 -9.03 19.43 -10.90
N PHE A 305 -9.82 20.05 -10.02
CA PHE A 305 -9.35 21.09 -9.09
C PHE A 305 -8.26 20.53 -8.16
N LEU A 306 -8.48 19.35 -7.56
CA LEU A 306 -7.46 18.67 -6.76
C LEU A 306 -6.19 18.43 -7.57
N LYS A 307 -6.33 17.88 -8.81
CA LYS A 307 -5.19 17.64 -9.68
C LYS A 307 -4.35 18.88 -9.96
N MET A 308 -4.99 20.03 -10.14
CA MET A 308 -4.33 21.29 -10.49
C MET A 308 -3.69 22.00 -9.30
N ASN A 309 -4.26 21.84 -8.09
CA ASN A 309 -3.93 22.68 -6.95
C ASN A 309 -3.35 21.94 -5.74
N PHE A 310 -3.55 20.60 -5.64
CA PHE A 310 -3.01 19.82 -4.53
C PHE A 310 -1.49 19.84 -4.52
N LYS A 311 -0.92 20.31 -3.42
CA LYS A 311 0.54 20.39 -3.25
C LYS A 311 1.05 19.26 -2.35
N PRO A 312 2.01 18.46 -2.83
CA PRO A 312 2.63 17.44 -2.00
C PRO A 312 3.31 18.04 -0.76
N SER A 313 3.02 17.50 0.41
CA SER A 313 3.73 17.72 1.68
C SER A 313 4.59 16.50 2.03
N THR A 314 5.29 16.54 3.15
CA THR A 314 6.18 15.46 3.62
C THR A 314 5.44 14.12 3.74
N ASN A 315 4.18 14.13 4.18
CA ASN A 315 3.38 12.91 4.38
C ASN A 315 2.44 12.58 3.19
N THR A 316 2.58 13.27 2.08
CA THR A 316 1.73 13.07 0.88
C THR A 316 1.81 11.64 0.35
N PHE A 317 2.90 10.91 0.60
CA PHE A 317 3.03 9.50 0.20
C PHE A 317 1.87 8.63 0.72
N ILE A 318 1.29 8.94 1.89
CA ILE A 318 0.15 8.20 2.48
C ILE A 318 -1.06 8.27 1.55
N PHE A 319 -1.31 9.43 0.93
CA PHE A 319 -2.41 9.61 -0.03
C PHE A 319 -2.22 8.83 -1.32
N GLY A 320 -0.99 8.61 -1.74
CA GLY A 320 -0.70 8.07 -3.06
C GLY A 320 -1.49 6.81 -3.39
N ASN A 321 -1.73 5.96 -2.40
CA ASN A 321 -2.47 4.71 -2.53
C ASN A 321 -3.95 4.80 -2.14
N LEU A 322 -4.41 5.94 -1.62
CA LEU A 322 -5.84 6.17 -1.40
C LEU A 322 -6.55 6.42 -2.73
N SER A 323 -7.84 6.10 -2.77
CA SER A 323 -8.72 6.61 -3.81
C SER A 323 -8.68 8.13 -3.80
N PRO A 324 -8.89 8.80 -4.96
CA PRO A 324 -8.94 10.25 -4.99
C PRO A 324 -9.87 10.82 -3.92
N LEU A 325 -9.41 11.90 -3.28
CA LEU A 325 -10.12 12.53 -2.18
C LEU A 325 -11.45 13.14 -2.64
N TYR A 326 -12.42 13.06 -1.77
CA TYR A 326 -13.75 13.64 -1.97
C TYR A 326 -14.07 14.62 -0.84
N THR A 327 -15.09 15.44 -1.00
CA THR A 327 -15.64 16.28 0.05
C THR A 327 -17.16 16.29 -0.02
N LYS A 328 -17.81 16.15 1.12
CA LYS A 328 -19.27 16.29 1.25
C LYS A 328 -19.77 17.69 0.94
N LYS A 329 -18.90 18.71 0.93
CA LYS A 329 -19.27 20.04 0.46
C LYS A 329 -19.79 20.04 -0.98
N LEU A 330 -19.45 19.03 -1.79
CA LEU A 330 -20.07 18.84 -3.12
C LEU A 330 -21.58 18.49 -3.08
N GLU A 331 -22.17 18.31 -1.92
CA GLU A 331 -23.62 18.25 -1.75
C GLU A 331 -24.26 19.64 -1.68
N ASP A 332 -23.49 20.67 -1.26
CA ASP A 332 -23.92 22.06 -1.20
C ASP A 332 -24.00 22.68 -2.61
N PRO A 333 -25.16 23.21 -3.02
CA PRO A 333 -25.33 23.87 -4.32
C PRO A 333 -24.38 25.05 -4.55
N ILE A 334 -24.05 25.82 -3.50
CA ILE A 334 -23.13 26.97 -3.61
C ILE A 334 -21.71 26.49 -3.90
N PHE A 335 -21.25 25.43 -3.22
CA PHE A 335 -19.94 24.84 -3.46
C PHE A 335 -19.86 24.20 -4.86
N LYS A 336 -20.93 23.52 -5.30
CA LYS A 336 -21.02 23.00 -6.68
C LYS A 336 -20.89 24.12 -7.71
N ASN A 337 -21.59 25.22 -7.52
CA ASN A 337 -21.53 26.37 -8.43
C ASN A 337 -20.09 26.90 -8.54
N LYS A 338 -19.41 27.10 -7.40
CA LYS A 338 -18.02 27.60 -7.37
C LYS A 338 -17.05 26.66 -8.08
N ILE A 339 -17.18 25.33 -7.87
CA ILE A 339 -16.28 24.35 -8.53
C ILE A 339 -16.50 24.28 -10.05
N ILE A 340 -17.75 24.40 -10.50
CA ILE A 340 -18.11 24.51 -11.92
C ILE A 340 -17.56 25.79 -12.53
N ALA A 341 -17.74 26.94 -11.85
CA ALA A 341 -17.17 28.20 -12.29
C ALA A 341 -15.66 28.17 -12.41
N TYR A 342 -14.97 27.57 -11.41
CA TYR A 342 -13.53 27.36 -11.47
C TYR A 342 -13.13 26.51 -12.69
N ALA A 343 -13.80 25.38 -12.91
CA ALA A 343 -13.51 24.50 -14.04
C ALA A 343 -13.77 25.15 -15.38
N TYR A 344 -14.86 25.91 -15.53
CA TYR A 344 -15.16 26.67 -16.75
C TYR A 344 -14.07 27.68 -17.07
N ASN A 345 -13.57 28.42 -16.08
CA ASN A 345 -12.53 29.43 -16.28
C ASN A 345 -11.14 28.85 -16.57
N ASN A 346 -10.84 27.65 -16.04
CA ASN A 346 -9.47 27.09 -16.07
C ASN A 346 -9.29 25.87 -16.99
N ILE A 347 -10.37 25.27 -17.53
CA ILE A 347 -10.31 24.04 -18.31
C ILE A 347 -10.96 24.25 -19.68
N GLU A 348 -10.14 24.24 -20.73
CA GLU A 348 -10.60 24.46 -22.10
C GLU A 348 -11.66 23.46 -22.57
N LEU A 349 -11.47 22.16 -22.22
CA LEU A 349 -12.43 21.13 -22.58
C LEU A 349 -13.83 21.36 -21.96
N ILE A 350 -13.92 21.96 -20.79
CA ILE A 350 -15.22 22.32 -20.21
C ILE A 350 -15.89 23.38 -21.07
N ARG A 351 -15.17 24.45 -21.46
CA ARG A 351 -15.71 25.50 -22.37
C ARG A 351 -16.10 24.97 -23.75
N LYS A 352 -15.42 23.95 -24.24
CA LYS A 352 -15.72 23.31 -25.52
C LYS A 352 -17.05 22.52 -25.51
N TYR A 353 -17.35 21.84 -24.39
CA TYR A 353 -18.53 20.97 -24.28
C TYR A 353 -19.73 21.59 -23.58
N TYR A 354 -19.52 22.66 -22.81
CA TYR A 354 -20.55 23.33 -22.04
C TYR A 354 -20.51 24.86 -22.29
N SER A 355 -21.63 25.42 -22.76
CA SER A 355 -21.80 26.87 -22.79
C SER A 355 -22.02 27.43 -21.38
N MET A 356 -21.71 28.72 -21.17
CA MET A 356 -22.02 29.42 -19.91
C MET A 356 -23.50 29.32 -19.57
N GLU A 357 -24.38 29.61 -20.55
CA GLU A 357 -25.83 29.52 -20.42
C GLU A 357 -26.30 28.13 -19.92
N LYS A 358 -25.77 27.06 -20.49
CA LYS A 358 -26.09 25.69 -20.06
C LYS A 358 -25.67 25.47 -18.61
N LEU A 359 -24.46 25.87 -18.24
CA LEU A 359 -23.97 25.70 -16.87
C LEU A 359 -24.75 26.54 -15.85
N GLU A 360 -25.11 27.76 -16.20
CA GLU A 360 -25.95 28.61 -15.33
C GLU A 360 -27.38 28.07 -15.22
N GLY A 361 -27.91 27.41 -16.24
CA GLY A 361 -29.16 26.68 -16.16
C GLY A 361 -29.12 25.48 -15.19
N LEU A 362 -27.99 24.80 -15.09
CA LEU A 362 -27.81 23.63 -14.22
C LEU A 362 -27.42 24.01 -12.76
N TYR A 363 -26.60 25.04 -12.59
CA TYR A 363 -25.94 25.36 -11.31
C TYR A 363 -26.22 26.75 -10.78
N GLY A 364 -27.03 27.59 -11.47
CA GLY A 364 -27.25 28.98 -11.18
C GLY A 364 -26.13 29.90 -11.66
N SER A 365 -26.28 31.21 -11.52
CA SER A 365 -25.26 32.18 -11.95
C SER A 365 -23.90 31.86 -11.35
N LEU A 366 -22.90 31.68 -12.20
CA LEU A 366 -21.57 31.19 -11.81
C LEU A 366 -20.80 32.21 -10.99
N LYS A 367 -20.35 31.80 -9.81
CA LYS A 367 -19.61 32.64 -8.85
C LYS A 367 -18.11 32.47 -9.03
N THR A 368 -17.37 33.56 -9.11
CA THR A 368 -15.90 33.56 -9.32
C THR A 368 -15.11 33.73 -8.01
N ASP A 369 -15.77 33.74 -6.86
CA ASP A 369 -15.10 33.65 -5.57
C ASP A 369 -14.76 32.20 -5.23
N TYR A 370 -13.46 31.87 -5.22
CA TYR A 370 -12.95 30.51 -5.03
C TYR A 370 -12.33 30.26 -3.65
N ASP A 371 -12.39 31.23 -2.72
CA ASP A 371 -11.72 31.13 -1.41
C ASP A 371 -12.15 29.88 -0.65
N GLU A 372 -13.43 29.53 -0.72
CA GLU A 372 -13.95 28.32 -0.07
C GLU A 372 -13.40 27.02 -0.65
N LEU A 373 -13.12 26.98 -1.96
CA LEU A 373 -12.49 25.80 -2.60
C LEU A 373 -11.06 25.60 -2.08
N PHE A 374 -10.29 26.69 -1.98
CA PHE A 374 -8.92 26.65 -1.48
C PHE A 374 -8.88 26.40 0.04
N LEU A 375 -9.85 26.90 0.80
CA LEU A 375 -9.99 26.58 2.21
C LEU A 375 -10.24 25.08 2.43
N GLU A 376 -11.12 24.48 1.62
CA GLU A 376 -11.38 23.05 1.68
C GLU A 376 -10.16 22.22 1.26
N LEU A 377 -9.43 22.65 0.23
CA LEU A 377 -8.18 22.02 -0.16
C LEU A 377 -7.18 22.02 1.00
N LYS A 378 -6.97 23.16 1.66
CA LYS A 378 -6.08 23.25 2.84
C LYS A 378 -6.53 22.35 3.98
N ARG A 379 -7.84 22.25 4.23
CA ARG A 379 -8.38 21.32 5.23
C ARG A 379 -8.02 19.86 4.90
N LEU A 380 -8.12 19.47 3.62
CA LEU A 380 -7.72 18.13 3.19
C LEU A 380 -6.21 17.92 3.31
N GLU A 381 -5.40 18.91 2.93
CA GLU A 381 -3.95 18.86 3.06
C GLU A 381 -3.52 18.74 4.53
N SER A 382 -4.15 19.46 5.45
CA SER A 382 -3.84 19.44 6.89
C SER A 382 -4.14 18.11 7.59
N LEU A 383 -4.91 17.21 6.98
CA LEU A 383 -5.11 15.86 7.52
C LEU A 383 -3.80 15.05 7.62
N PHE A 384 -2.75 15.49 6.91
CA PHE A 384 -1.51 14.74 6.73
C PHE A 384 -0.25 15.56 7.05
N GLU A 385 -0.41 16.88 7.27
CA GLU A 385 0.66 17.71 7.83
C GLU A 385 0.83 17.44 9.34
#